data_eb140a8d5a8b7348ec18f96660f5f96e
#
_entry.id   eb140a8d5a8b7348ec18f96660f5f96e
#
_cell.length_a   1.000
_cell.length_b   1.000
_cell.length_c   1.000
_cell.angle_alpha   90.00
_cell.angle_beta   90.00
_cell.angle_gamma   90.00
#
_symmetry.space_group_name_H-M   'P 1'
#
loop_
_entity.id
_entity.type
_entity.pdbx_description
1 polymer ?
#
loop_
_entity_poly.entity_id
_entity_poly.type
_entity_poly.pdbx_seq_one_letter_code
_entity_poly.pdbx_strand_id
1 'polypeptide(L)'
;MGGWGSFGLAPCRDQFMRPRVISYLDVALSWLPALAVLLVGCAPTPITPVMDGERKAIPLLAFYYIWFDPLMWERAKVDYPLLGRYSSDDREVMQQHVRWARQAGIDGFIVSWKSTQKLNRRLEQLMEIARAEGLKLAIMYQGLDVEREPLPIERIASDLDLFRDRYAEDPVFDLFGLPLVIWSGTWKFSPAEVAQVANPRREHLLILASERNTQGYARLHYLVDGNAYYWSSVNPETFPGYPEKLEEMGRAAHADGGLWIAPAAPGFDARLVGGTRVVERNNGETMRRQMEAALRSSPDAIGLISWNEFSENTHIEPSEKYRTHYVELVAGMRLGEVPDIINFESSEPAETQSAPDRSRALALATLALLVVVSLGAIAMRSRSVSPVEGE
;
A
#
# COMPACT_ATOMS: atom_id res chain seq x y z
N MET A 1 -49.68 -33.18 -36.07
CA MET A 1 -50.24 -33.85 -34.91
C MET A 1 -49.53 -33.27 -33.71
N GLY A 2 -50.02 -32.33 -32.95
CA GLY A 2 -51.33 -32.18 -32.34
C GLY A 2 -51.15 -32.21 -30.86
N GLY A 3 -51.53 -31.10 -30.18
CA GLY A 3 -51.83 -31.08 -28.79
C GLY A 3 -51.32 -29.86 -28.04
N TRP A 4 -52.06 -28.95 -27.99
CA TRP A 4 -52.60 -27.80 -27.28
C TRP A 4 -53.11 -28.17 -25.87
N GLY A 5 -52.94 -27.25 -24.90
CA GLY A 5 -53.60 -27.21 -23.62
C GLY A 5 -52.91 -26.17 -22.73
N SER A 6 -53.26 -25.03 -22.69
CA SER A 6 -54.31 -24.08 -22.22
C SER A 6 -54.27 -23.80 -20.71
N PHE A 7 -54.01 -22.53 -20.41
CA PHE A 7 -54.63 -21.57 -19.49
C PHE A 7 -54.97 -21.94 -18.04
N GLY A 8 -54.56 -21.11 -17.13
CA GLY A 8 -55.15 -20.96 -15.80
C GLY A 8 -54.81 -19.60 -15.20
N LEU A 9 -55.59 -18.57 -15.57
CA LEU A 9 -55.71 -17.27 -14.89
C LEU A 9 -56.81 -17.36 -13.82
N ALA A 10 -56.59 -16.78 -12.62
CA ALA A 10 -57.66 -16.21 -11.80
C ALA A 10 -57.10 -15.61 -10.51
N PRO A 11 -57.86 -14.74 -9.79
CA PRO A 11 -57.90 -13.30 -10.08
C PRO A 11 -57.57 -12.42 -8.86
N CYS A 12 -57.49 -11.14 -9.12
CA CYS A 12 -57.50 -10.02 -8.17
C CYS A 12 -58.65 -10.04 -7.18
N ARG A 13 -58.41 -9.61 -5.96
CA ARG A 13 -59.47 -9.10 -5.05
C ARG A 13 -59.05 -7.77 -4.46
N ASP A 14 -59.65 -6.71 -4.98
CA ASP A 14 -59.83 -5.42 -4.37
C ASP A 14 -60.63 -5.55 -3.08
N GLN A 15 -60.26 -4.82 -2.03
CA GLN A 15 -61.19 -4.37 -1.00
C GLN A 15 -60.87 -2.97 -0.51
N PHE A 16 -61.59 -2.08 -1.08
CA PHE A 16 -62.19 -0.80 -0.69
C PHE A 16 -61.94 -0.27 0.73
N MET A 17 -61.58 1.01 0.71
CA MET A 17 -61.72 2.00 1.76
C MET A 17 -63.15 2.13 2.29
N ARG A 18 -63.29 2.47 3.58
CA ARG A 18 -64.35 3.37 4.08
C ARG A 18 -63.82 4.26 5.19
N PRO A 19 -64.13 5.56 5.11
CA PRO A 19 -63.82 6.54 6.14
C PRO A 19 -64.90 6.58 7.22
N ARG A 20 -64.53 6.94 8.44
CA ARG A 20 -65.51 7.38 9.45
C ARG A 20 -65.24 8.83 9.84
N VAL A 21 -66.31 9.59 9.68
CA VAL A 21 -66.50 10.99 9.88
C VAL A 21 -67.08 11.23 11.29
N ILE A 22 -66.47 12.13 12.01
CA ILE A 22 -67.00 13.20 12.92
C ILE A 22 -68.12 12.86 13.92
N SER A 23 -67.89 13.30 15.15
CA SER A 23 -68.94 14.01 15.89
C SER A 23 -68.30 15.02 16.86
N TYR A 24 -68.71 16.27 16.69
CA TYR A 24 -68.49 17.43 17.57
C TYR A 24 -69.58 17.47 18.65
N LEU A 25 -69.29 18.34 19.70
CA LEU A 25 -70.20 18.88 20.74
C LEU A 25 -70.23 18.07 22.07
N ASP A 26 -69.84 18.66 23.18
CA ASP A 26 -70.44 19.75 24.01
C ASP A 26 -69.45 20.19 25.09
N VAL A 27 -69.10 21.40 25.18
CA VAL A 27 -69.62 22.59 25.86
C VAL A 27 -69.62 22.53 27.41
N ALA A 28 -68.88 23.40 27.96
CA ALA A 28 -69.11 24.44 28.97
C ALA A 28 -68.53 24.31 30.38
N LEU A 29 -67.78 25.29 30.66
CA LEU A 29 -67.65 26.18 31.88
C LEU A 29 -67.30 25.51 33.23
N SER A 30 -66.21 25.94 33.80
CA SER A 30 -66.24 26.98 34.87
C SER A 30 -64.86 27.17 35.58
N TRP A 31 -64.47 28.45 35.61
CA TRP A 31 -63.77 29.19 36.68
C TRP A 31 -62.23 28.94 36.91
N LEU A 32 -61.45 29.94 36.55
CA LEU A 32 -60.17 30.40 37.12
C LEU A 32 -60.32 30.68 38.63
N PRO A 33 -59.23 30.77 39.44
CA PRO A 33 -57.87 31.28 39.13
C PRO A 33 -56.76 30.59 39.91
N ALA A 34 -55.50 30.70 39.39
CA ALA A 34 -54.36 31.09 40.20
C ALA A 34 -53.08 31.11 39.29
N LEU A 35 -52.61 32.34 39.17
CA LEU A 35 -51.32 32.66 38.54
C LEU A 35 -50.22 32.13 39.44
N ALA A 36 -49.51 31.08 39.00
CA ALA A 36 -48.21 30.70 39.51
C ALA A 36 -47.26 30.63 38.32
N VAL A 37 -46.55 31.74 38.14
CA VAL A 37 -45.42 31.80 37.20
C VAL A 37 -44.30 30.95 37.78
N LEU A 38 -44.22 29.68 37.38
CA LEU A 38 -43.04 28.86 37.55
C LEU A 38 -42.14 29.09 36.31
N LEU A 39 -41.13 29.94 36.52
CA LEU A 39 -39.97 29.99 35.67
C LEU A 39 -39.27 28.60 35.71
N VAL A 40 -39.71 27.69 34.87
CA VAL A 40 -38.94 26.49 34.55
C VAL A 40 -37.81 26.94 33.62
N GLY A 41 -36.65 27.21 34.22
CA GLY A 41 -35.44 27.38 33.45
C GLY A 41 -35.23 26.14 32.55
N CYS A 42 -35.26 26.33 31.24
CA CYS A 42 -34.75 25.35 30.31
C CYS A 42 -33.26 25.16 30.60
N ALA A 43 -32.92 24.19 31.43
CA ALA A 43 -31.57 23.68 31.45
C ALA A 43 -31.29 23.09 30.06
N PRO A 44 -30.19 23.45 29.37
CA PRO A 44 -29.84 22.78 28.12
C PRO A 44 -29.68 21.29 28.43
N THR A 45 -30.47 20.47 27.75
CA THR A 45 -30.25 19.02 27.73
C THR A 45 -28.80 18.79 27.36
N PRO A 46 -28.02 18.01 28.16
CA PRO A 46 -26.68 17.66 27.75
C PRO A 46 -26.81 16.91 26.42
N ILE A 47 -26.17 17.45 25.38
CA ILE A 47 -25.95 16.75 24.12
C ILE A 47 -25.05 15.56 24.49
N THR A 48 -25.68 14.40 24.70
CA THR A 48 -24.92 13.15 24.76
C THR A 48 -24.22 13.05 23.43
N PRO A 49 -22.89 12.99 23.38
CA PRO A 49 -22.22 12.71 22.13
C PRO A 49 -22.77 11.36 21.65
N VAL A 50 -23.39 11.35 20.48
CA VAL A 50 -23.66 10.12 19.77
C VAL A 50 -22.28 9.47 19.63
N MET A 51 -22.06 8.37 20.37
CA MET A 51 -20.87 7.54 20.20
C MET A 51 -20.94 7.07 18.75
N ASP A 52 -20.20 7.77 17.91
CA ASP A 52 -19.95 7.36 16.54
C ASP A 52 -19.46 5.91 16.64
N GLY A 53 -20.22 4.97 16.06
CA GLY A 53 -19.82 3.56 16.12
C GLY A 53 -18.38 3.46 15.67
N GLU A 54 -17.54 2.72 16.42
CA GLU A 54 -16.10 2.60 16.26
C GLU A 54 -15.74 2.60 14.77
N ARG A 55 -15.32 3.75 14.22
CA ARG A 55 -14.71 3.76 12.90
C ARG A 55 -13.46 2.93 13.03
N LYS A 56 -13.49 1.74 12.41
CA LYS A 56 -12.30 0.89 12.33
C LYS A 56 -11.17 1.77 11.79
N ALA A 57 -10.11 1.92 12.57
CA ALA A 57 -9.00 2.77 12.18
C ALA A 57 -8.46 2.32 10.82
N ILE A 58 -8.22 3.26 9.90
CA ILE A 58 -7.66 2.98 8.57
C ILE A 58 -6.30 2.30 8.76
N PRO A 59 -6.07 1.11 8.19
CA PRO A 59 -4.78 0.42 8.28
C PRO A 59 -3.64 1.27 7.72
N LEU A 60 -2.54 1.32 8.44
CA LEU A 60 -1.31 1.98 8.04
C LEU A 60 -0.27 0.92 7.69
N LEU A 61 0.11 0.87 6.43
CA LEU A 61 1.05 -0.12 5.89
C LEU A 61 2.32 0.58 5.44
N ALA A 62 3.47 -0.09 5.50
CA ALA A 62 4.71 0.47 4.97
C ALA A 62 5.33 -0.47 3.93
N PHE A 63 5.75 0.09 2.79
CA PHE A 63 6.48 -0.66 1.78
C PHE A 63 7.83 -1.09 2.31
N TYR A 64 8.08 -2.40 2.33
CA TYR A 64 9.23 -3.03 2.95
C TYR A 64 10.05 -3.82 1.94
N TYR A 65 11.36 -3.54 1.89
CA TYR A 65 12.27 -4.15 0.93
C TYR A 65 13.17 -5.18 1.60
N ILE A 66 13.07 -6.43 1.16
CA ILE A 66 13.82 -7.59 1.69
C ILE A 66 15.00 -7.98 0.78
N TRP A 67 15.53 -7.05 0.00
CA TRP A 67 16.59 -7.34 -0.97
C TRP A 67 17.99 -6.93 -0.54
N PHE A 68 18.16 -6.29 0.64
CA PHE A 68 19.45 -5.78 1.05
C PHE A 68 20.49 -6.87 1.29
N ASP A 69 21.68 -6.63 0.72
CA ASP A 69 22.91 -7.39 0.95
C ASP A 69 24.02 -6.39 1.36
N PRO A 70 25.06 -6.80 2.09
CA PRO A 70 26.12 -5.89 2.54
C PRO A 70 26.74 -5.05 1.41
N LEU A 71 26.93 -5.63 0.21
CA LEU A 71 27.47 -4.93 -0.95
C LEU A 71 26.58 -3.79 -1.48
N MET A 72 25.29 -3.80 -1.19
CA MET A 72 24.38 -2.74 -1.61
C MET A 72 24.64 -1.43 -0.86
N TRP A 73 25.23 -1.51 0.31
CA TRP A 73 25.60 -0.35 1.12
C TRP A 73 26.92 0.32 0.69
N GLU A 74 27.70 -0.31 -0.19
CA GLU A 74 28.90 0.29 -0.78
C GLU A 74 28.55 1.38 -1.81
N ARG A 75 27.35 1.34 -2.37
CA ARG A 75 26.83 2.42 -3.21
C ARG A 75 26.50 3.61 -2.31
N ALA A 76 26.93 4.80 -2.71
CA ALA A 76 26.66 6.03 -1.96
C ALA A 76 25.16 6.17 -1.63
N LYS A 77 24.89 6.55 -0.39
CA LYS A 77 23.56 6.82 0.16
C LYS A 77 23.56 8.23 0.77
N VAL A 78 22.39 8.85 0.82
CA VAL A 78 22.22 10.14 1.52
C VAL A 78 22.21 9.91 3.04
N ASP A 79 21.81 8.72 3.47
CA ASP A 79 21.68 8.33 4.87
C ASP A 79 21.88 6.82 5.01
N TYR A 80 22.15 6.33 6.23
CA TYR A 80 22.36 4.92 6.54
C TYR A 80 21.49 4.50 7.72
N PRO A 81 21.09 3.19 7.77
CA PRO A 81 20.28 2.69 8.87
C PRO A 81 21.02 2.75 10.21
N LEU A 82 20.28 3.04 11.28
CA LEU A 82 20.82 3.05 12.64
C LEU A 82 21.32 1.68 13.10
N LEU A 83 20.80 0.60 12.52
CA LEU A 83 21.26 -0.78 12.73
C LEU A 83 22.54 -1.13 11.95
N GLY A 84 23.13 -0.16 11.24
CA GLY A 84 24.28 -0.38 10.40
C GLY A 84 23.95 -0.97 9.03
N ARG A 85 24.96 -1.36 8.27
CA ARG A 85 24.86 -1.85 6.89
C ARG A 85 24.46 -3.32 6.87
N TYR A 86 23.21 -3.61 7.19
CA TYR A 86 22.70 -4.96 7.39
C TYR A 86 22.46 -5.76 6.09
N SER A 87 22.29 -7.06 6.27
CA SER A 87 21.66 -7.96 5.30
C SER A 87 20.20 -8.20 5.65
N SER A 88 19.32 -8.30 4.64
CA SER A 88 17.96 -8.78 4.87
C SER A 88 17.87 -10.28 5.23
N ASP A 89 19.00 -10.99 5.30
CA ASP A 89 19.09 -12.32 5.91
C ASP A 89 19.27 -12.25 7.43
N ASP A 90 19.53 -11.06 8.00
CA ASP A 90 19.72 -10.88 9.45
C ASP A 90 18.36 -10.85 10.16
N ARG A 91 18.13 -11.91 10.95
CA ARG A 91 16.87 -12.10 11.68
C ARG A 91 16.66 -11.03 12.75
N GLU A 92 17.73 -10.61 13.44
CA GLU A 92 17.64 -9.65 14.54
C GLU A 92 17.27 -8.26 14.00
N VAL A 93 17.84 -7.90 12.86
CA VAL A 93 17.49 -6.67 12.14
C VAL A 93 16.03 -6.67 11.70
N MET A 94 15.57 -7.76 11.05
CA MET A 94 14.15 -7.89 10.68
C MET A 94 13.22 -7.79 11.88
N GLN A 95 13.56 -8.43 12.98
CA GLN A 95 12.77 -8.40 14.21
C GLN A 95 12.72 -6.97 14.78
N GLN A 96 13.83 -6.26 14.77
CA GLN A 96 13.88 -4.86 15.22
C GLN A 96 13.06 -3.95 14.32
N HIS A 97 13.06 -4.16 12.99
CA HIS A 97 12.19 -3.43 12.05
C HIS A 97 10.72 -3.64 12.39
N VAL A 98 10.29 -4.88 12.62
CA VAL A 98 8.91 -5.20 12.98
C VAL A 98 8.51 -4.54 14.30
N ARG A 99 9.39 -4.55 15.30
CA ARG A 99 9.13 -3.89 16.59
C ARG A 99 9.00 -2.38 16.45
N TRP A 100 9.90 -1.73 15.72
CA TRP A 100 9.81 -0.30 15.46
C TRP A 100 8.56 0.07 14.66
N ALA A 101 8.20 -0.72 13.65
CA ALA A 101 6.97 -0.52 12.89
C ALA A 101 5.74 -0.59 13.80
N ARG A 102 5.68 -1.59 14.68
CA ARG A 102 4.61 -1.71 15.68
C ARG A 102 4.56 -0.53 16.65
N GLN A 103 5.71 -0.05 17.12
CA GLN A 103 5.81 1.14 17.97
C GLN A 103 5.32 2.41 17.25
N ALA A 104 5.54 2.51 15.94
CA ALA A 104 5.01 3.58 15.10
C ALA A 104 3.50 3.47 14.83
N GLY A 105 2.83 2.41 15.28
CA GLY A 105 1.42 2.16 14.96
C GLY A 105 1.18 1.69 13.53
N ILE A 106 2.20 1.14 12.87
CA ILE A 106 2.09 0.51 11.55
C ILE A 106 1.47 -0.88 11.75
N ASP A 107 0.40 -1.15 10.99
CA ASP A 107 -0.38 -2.38 11.09
C ASP A 107 0.22 -3.52 10.27
N GLY A 108 0.99 -3.20 9.22
CA GLY A 108 1.60 -4.21 8.36
C GLY A 108 2.67 -3.70 7.41
N PHE A 109 3.39 -4.65 6.81
CA PHE A 109 4.32 -4.37 5.72
C PHE A 109 3.77 -4.81 4.37
N ILE A 110 3.97 -3.97 3.34
CA ILE A 110 3.81 -4.32 1.93
C ILE A 110 5.18 -4.75 1.42
N VAL A 111 5.41 -6.05 1.36
CA VAL A 111 6.73 -6.63 1.10
C VAL A 111 7.03 -6.66 -0.39
N SER A 112 8.09 -5.98 -0.82
CA SER A 112 8.59 -6.07 -2.21
C SER A 112 9.14 -7.45 -2.48
N TRP A 113 8.47 -8.22 -3.36
CA TRP A 113 8.76 -9.61 -3.59
C TRP A 113 8.54 -10.04 -5.06
N LYS A 114 9.31 -11.00 -5.49
CA LYS A 114 9.11 -11.92 -6.61
C LYS A 114 9.74 -13.25 -6.26
N SER A 115 9.28 -14.36 -6.83
CA SER A 115 9.77 -15.67 -6.45
C SER A 115 11.21 -15.89 -6.91
N THR A 116 12.13 -15.79 -5.97
CA THR A 116 13.51 -16.27 -6.07
C THR A 116 13.86 -17.00 -4.78
N GLN A 117 14.78 -17.96 -4.86
CA GLN A 117 15.18 -18.73 -3.66
C GLN A 117 15.56 -17.82 -2.47
N LYS A 118 16.28 -16.70 -2.74
CA LYS A 118 16.70 -15.73 -1.72
C LYS A 118 15.51 -15.02 -1.12
N LEU A 119 14.63 -14.44 -1.95
CA LEU A 119 13.50 -13.65 -1.47
C LEU A 119 12.43 -14.52 -0.81
N ASN A 120 12.25 -15.77 -1.27
CA ASN A 120 11.36 -16.73 -0.62
C ASN A 120 11.82 -17.03 0.80
N ARG A 121 13.11 -17.35 1.02
CA ARG A 121 13.66 -17.59 2.35
C ARG A 121 13.52 -16.36 3.26
N ARG A 122 13.79 -15.15 2.74
CA ARG A 122 13.64 -13.89 3.49
C ARG A 122 12.18 -13.59 3.83
N LEU A 123 11.26 -13.89 2.92
CA LEU A 123 9.82 -13.77 3.18
C LEU A 123 9.39 -14.74 4.29
N GLU A 124 9.80 -15.99 4.23
CA GLU A 124 9.51 -17.01 5.25
C GLU A 124 10.00 -16.57 6.64
N GLN A 125 11.23 -16.06 6.72
CA GLN A 125 11.77 -15.51 7.95
C GLN A 125 10.94 -14.32 8.49
N LEU A 126 10.55 -13.42 7.59
CA LEU A 126 9.71 -12.27 7.97
C LEU A 126 8.31 -12.71 8.42
N MET A 127 7.71 -13.71 7.78
CA MET A 127 6.40 -14.26 8.16
C MET A 127 6.42 -14.80 9.60
N GLU A 128 7.47 -15.54 9.98
CA GLU A 128 7.64 -16.04 11.35
C GLU A 128 7.71 -14.89 12.38
N ILE A 129 8.50 -13.85 12.08
CA ILE A 129 8.67 -12.70 12.95
C ILE A 129 7.37 -11.89 13.03
N ALA A 130 6.74 -11.61 11.89
CA ALA A 130 5.50 -10.85 11.82
C ALA A 130 4.37 -11.54 12.61
N ARG A 131 4.27 -12.88 12.51
CA ARG A 131 3.30 -13.67 13.28
C ARG A 131 3.54 -13.55 14.78
N ALA A 132 4.80 -13.66 15.22
CA ALA A 132 5.16 -13.57 16.63
C ALA A 132 4.90 -12.19 17.23
N GLU A 133 5.12 -11.13 16.45
CA GLU A 133 4.96 -9.74 16.88
C GLU A 133 3.56 -9.15 16.53
N GLY A 134 2.68 -9.91 15.86
CA GLY A 134 1.34 -9.47 15.49
C GLY A 134 1.29 -8.41 14.40
N LEU A 135 2.28 -8.36 13.49
CA LEU A 135 2.30 -7.50 12.31
C LEU A 135 1.67 -8.24 11.13
N LYS A 136 0.89 -7.52 10.28
CA LYS A 136 0.35 -8.09 9.05
C LYS A 136 1.29 -7.90 7.86
N LEU A 137 1.10 -8.71 6.83
CA LEU A 137 1.87 -8.64 5.59
C LEU A 137 0.94 -8.52 4.39
N ALA A 138 1.39 -7.82 3.37
CA ALA A 138 0.89 -7.83 2.01
C ALA A 138 2.07 -7.92 1.05
N ILE A 139 1.83 -8.26 -0.21
CA ILE A 139 2.90 -8.38 -1.20
C ILE A 139 2.82 -7.23 -2.20
N MET A 140 3.96 -6.60 -2.50
CA MET A 140 4.16 -5.86 -3.74
C MET A 140 4.94 -6.73 -4.71
N TYR A 141 4.24 -7.34 -5.67
CA TYR A 141 4.88 -8.14 -6.70
C TYR A 141 5.56 -7.25 -7.73
N GLN A 142 6.87 -7.47 -7.94
CA GLN A 142 7.67 -6.70 -8.90
C GLN A 142 7.44 -7.22 -10.32
N GLY A 143 6.45 -6.65 -11.01
CA GLY A 143 6.07 -7.05 -12.37
C GLY A 143 7.01 -6.58 -13.48
N LEU A 144 8.00 -5.76 -13.13
CA LEU A 144 9.00 -5.24 -14.08
C LEU A 144 10.39 -5.76 -13.70
N ASP A 145 11.28 -5.84 -14.71
CA ASP A 145 12.70 -6.14 -14.52
C ASP A 145 13.52 -4.90 -14.09
N VAL A 146 14.85 -5.01 -14.10
CA VAL A 146 15.76 -3.94 -13.71
C VAL A 146 15.83 -2.81 -14.75
N GLU A 147 15.52 -3.08 -15.99
CA GLU A 147 15.38 -2.13 -17.11
C GLU A 147 13.98 -1.50 -17.14
N ARG A 148 13.09 -1.88 -16.20
CA ARG A 148 11.68 -1.47 -16.11
C ARG A 148 10.82 -1.96 -17.29
N GLU A 149 11.22 -3.07 -17.91
CA GLU A 149 10.41 -3.76 -18.91
C GLU A 149 9.53 -4.84 -18.25
N PRO A 150 8.36 -5.16 -18.86
CA PRO A 150 7.44 -6.15 -18.32
C PRO A 150 8.09 -7.53 -18.20
N LEU A 151 7.91 -8.18 -17.05
CA LEU A 151 8.22 -9.60 -16.94
C LEU A 151 7.26 -10.44 -17.80
N PRO A 152 7.68 -11.61 -18.30
CA PRO A 152 6.79 -12.53 -18.99
C PRO A 152 5.57 -12.90 -18.14
N ILE A 153 4.39 -12.94 -18.72
CA ILE A 153 3.12 -13.22 -18.03
C ILE A 153 3.13 -14.58 -17.36
N GLU A 154 3.71 -15.58 -17.98
CA GLU A 154 3.85 -16.94 -17.45
C GLU A 154 4.71 -16.94 -16.17
N ARG A 155 5.71 -16.06 -16.11
CA ARG A 155 6.54 -15.89 -14.93
C ARG A 155 5.74 -15.25 -13.79
N ILE A 156 4.98 -14.19 -14.07
CA ILE A 156 4.14 -13.52 -13.06
C ILE A 156 3.09 -14.51 -12.54
N ALA A 157 2.42 -15.22 -13.45
CA ALA A 157 1.43 -16.22 -13.11
C ALA A 157 2.01 -17.32 -12.20
N SER A 158 3.16 -17.90 -12.59
CA SER A 158 3.83 -18.93 -11.80
C SER A 158 4.27 -18.46 -10.42
N ASP A 159 4.79 -17.23 -10.32
CA ASP A 159 5.21 -16.66 -9.03
C ASP A 159 4.00 -16.44 -8.10
N LEU A 160 2.86 -15.96 -8.63
CA LEU A 160 1.64 -15.76 -7.84
C LEU A 160 0.95 -17.08 -7.48
N ASP A 161 1.04 -18.12 -8.34
CA ASP A 161 0.60 -19.47 -7.97
C ASP A 161 1.42 -20.03 -6.81
N LEU A 162 2.76 -19.86 -6.86
CA LEU A 162 3.61 -20.25 -5.75
C LEU A 162 3.26 -19.50 -4.47
N PHE A 163 2.98 -18.19 -4.56
CA PHE A 163 2.55 -17.40 -3.40
C PHE A 163 1.24 -17.93 -2.82
N ARG A 164 0.22 -18.14 -3.68
CA ARG A 164 -1.07 -18.71 -3.29
C ARG A 164 -0.91 -20.06 -2.59
N ASP A 165 -0.16 -20.98 -3.21
CA ASP A 165 -0.12 -22.38 -2.79
C ASP A 165 0.77 -22.60 -1.56
N ARG A 166 1.73 -21.69 -1.30
CA ARG A 166 2.72 -21.88 -0.25
C ARG A 166 2.57 -20.93 0.94
N TYR A 167 2.08 -19.71 0.72
CA TYR A 167 2.13 -18.64 1.71
C TYR A 167 0.78 -18.04 2.06
N ALA A 168 -0.15 -18.00 1.11
CA ALA A 168 -1.37 -17.20 1.21
C ALA A 168 -2.31 -17.62 2.37
N GLU A 169 -2.29 -18.88 2.79
CA GLU A 169 -3.11 -19.37 3.91
C GLU A 169 -2.58 -18.95 5.28
N ASP A 170 -1.36 -18.35 5.34
CA ASP A 170 -0.81 -17.89 6.62
C ASP A 170 -1.58 -16.67 7.15
N PRO A 171 -2.02 -16.68 8.43
CA PRO A 171 -2.80 -15.58 9.01
C PRO A 171 -2.12 -14.20 8.99
N VAL A 172 -0.80 -14.12 8.75
CA VAL A 172 -0.12 -12.84 8.60
C VAL A 172 -0.61 -12.06 7.38
N PHE A 173 -1.14 -12.73 6.35
CA PHE A 173 -1.69 -12.12 5.14
C PHE A 173 -3.18 -11.76 5.22
N ASP A 174 -3.85 -12.14 6.31
CA ASP A 174 -5.26 -11.81 6.53
C ASP A 174 -5.42 -10.38 7.04
N LEU A 175 -5.41 -9.41 6.14
CA LEU A 175 -5.65 -7.99 6.42
C LEU A 175 -7.03 -7.55 5.91
N PHE A 176 -7.45 -8.06 4.75
CA PHE A 176 -8.69 -7.69 4.06
C PHE A 176 -9.59 -8.92 3.76
N GLY A 177 -9.45 -10.00 4.51
CA GLY A 177 -10.19 -11.25 4.33
C GLY A 177 -9.57 -12.21 3.31
N LEU A 178 -8.80 -11.69 2.35
CA LEU A 178 -7.94 -12.44 1.45
C LEU A 178 -6.55 -11.80 1.40
N PRO A 179 -5.50 -12.58 1.08
CA PRO A 179 -4.15 -12.07 0.91
C PRO A 179 -4.07 -11.01 -0.18
N LEU A 180 -3.46 -9.87 0.17
CA LEU A 180 -3.33 -8.71 -0.71
C LEU A 180 -2.03 -8.77 -1.50
N VAL A 181 -2.14 -8.65 -2.82
CA VAL A 181 -1.02 -8.51 -3.76
C VAL A 181 -1.19 -7.23 -4.58
N ILE A 182 -0.25 -6.31 -4.46
CA ILE A 182 -0.16 -5.15 -5.33
C ILE A 182 0.74 -5.53 -6.50
N TRP A 183 0.20 -5.55 -7.73
CA TRP A 183 1.01 -5.81 -8.91
C TRP A 183 1.64 -4.50 -9.40
N SER A 184 2.92 -4.32 -9.07
CA SER A 184 3.71 -3.16 -9.52
C SER A 184 3.96 -3.22 -11.02
N GLY A 185 3.71 -2.10 -11.72
CA GLY A 185 3.99 -1.99 -13.16
C GLY A 185 2.81 -2.30 -14.07
N THR A 186 1.58 -2.43 -13.56
CA THR A 186 0.38 -2.76 -14.38
C THR A 186 0.17 -1.85 -15.57
N TRP A 187 0.65 -0.60 -15.51
CA TRP A 187 0.58 0.36 -16.64
C TRP A 187 1.37 -0.07 -17.89
N LYS A 188 2.23 -1.08 -17.78
CA LYS A 188 3.01 -1.67 -18.89
C LYS A 188 2.32 -2.88 -19.52
N PHE A 189 1.26 -3.40 -18.91
CA PHE A 189 0.56 -4.61 -19.36
C PHE A 189 -0.79 -4.27 -20.01
N SER A 190 -1.18 -5.05 -21.02
CA SER A 190 -2.50 -4.96 -21.63
C SER A 190 -3.58 -5.54 -20.69
N PRO A 191 -4.86 -5.17 -20.86
CA PRO A 191 -5.95 -5.79 -20.11
C PRO A 191 -6.03 -7.32 -20.28
N ALA A 192 -5.71 -7.84 -21.45
CA ALA A 192 -5.70 -9.28 -21.70
C ALA A 192 -4.63 -10.01 -20.87
N GLU A 193 -3.43 -9.43 -20.76
CA GLU A 193 -2.36 -9.96 -19.92
C GLU A 193 -2.70 -9.91 -18.46
N VAL A 194 -3.31 -8.79 -18.00
CA VAL A 194 -3.78 -8.68 -16.61
C VAL A 194 -4.87 -9.71 -16.32
N ALA A 195 -5.83 -9.90 -17.23
CA ALA A 195 -6.89 -10.92 -17.09
C ALA A 195 -6.33 -12.33 -16.98
N GLN A 196 -5.30 -12.68 -17.78
CA GLN A 196 -4.66 -13.99 -17.76
C GLN A 196 -4.03 -14.29 -16.40
N VAL A 197 -3.52 -13.28 -15.70
CA VAL A 197 -2.94 -13.45 -14.37
C VAL A 197 -4.01 -13.35 -13.26
N ALA A 198 -4.87 -12.34 -13.29
CA ALA A 198 -5.77 -12.04 -12.19
C ALA A 198 -6.97 -13.01 -12.11
N ASN A 199 -7.65 -13.29 -13.24
CA ASN A 199 -8.89 -14.07 -13.22
C ASN A 199 -8.76 -15.46 -12.58
N PRO A 200 -7.72 -16.26 -12.81
CA PRO A 200 -7.59 -17.58 -12.18
C PRO A 200 -7.33 -17.54 -10.68
N ARG A 201 -7.00 -16.37 -10.12
CA ARG A 201 -6.55 -16.21 -8.71
C ARG A 201 -7.52 -15.40 -7.85
N ARG A 202 -8.58 -14.86 -8.45
CA ARG A 202 -9.54 -13.93 -7.81
C ARG A 202 -10.23 -14.51 -6.58
N GLU A 203 -10.44 -15.83 -6.53
CA GLU A 203 -11.05 -16.48 -5.36
C GLU A 203 -10.11 -16.64 -4.18
N HIS A 204 -8.79 -16.44 -4.39
CA HIS A 204 -7.76 -16.71 -3.40
C HIS A 204 -6.91 -15.48 -3.03
N LEU A 205 -6.83 -14.49 -3.92
CA LEU A 205 -5.99 -13.31 -3.76
C LEU A 205 -6.76 -12.06 -4.13
N LEU A 206 -6.56 -10.97 -3.36
CA LEU A 206 -6.91 -9.62 -3.78
C LEU A 206 -5.74 -9.06 -4.59
N ILE A 207 -5.95 -8.81 -5.88
CA ILE A 207 -4.92 -8.30 -6.77
C ILE A 207 -5.23 -6.84 -7.11
N LEU A 208 -4.42 -5.92 -6.58
CA LEU A 208 -4.53 -4.49 -6.86
C LEU A 208 -3.59 -4.10 -8.00
N ALA A 209 -4.09 -3.24 -8.88
CA ALA A 209 -3.25 -2.54 -9.85
C ALA A 209 -2.37 -1.48 -9.15
N SER A 210 -1.37 -0.98 -9.87
CA SER A 210 -0.55 0.17 -9.45
C SER A 210 -0.64 1.31 -10.49
N GLU A 211 -1.84 1.60 -10.93
CA GLU A 211 -2.08 2.61 -11.97
C GLU A 211 -1.85 4.02 -11.45
N ARG A 212 -1.41 4.91 -12.36
CA ARG A 212 -0.90 6.25 -12.03
C ARG A 212 -1.95 7.36 -12.14
N ASN A 213 -3.12 7.03 -12.68
CA ASN A 213 -4.25 7.93 -12.85
C ASN A 213 -5.54 7.15 -13.09
N THR A 214 -6.67 7.84 -13.04
CA THR A 214 -8.00 7.26 -13.22
C THR A 214 -8.20 6.64 -14.61
N GLN A 215 -7.60 7.22 -15.67
CA GLN A 215 -7.68 6.66 -17.02
C GLN A 215 -6.95 5.32 -17.13
N GLY A 216 -5.77 5.20 -16.50
CA GLY A 216 -5.04 3.93 -16.41
C GLY A 216 -5.86 2.88 -15.66
N TYR A 217 -6.44 3.25 -14.52
CA TYR A 217 -7.26 2.36 -13.73
C TYR A 217 -8.54 1.91 -14.46
N ALA A 218 -9.21 2.83 -15.15
CA ALA A 218 -10.45 2.56 -15.90
C ALA A 218 -10.31 1.44 -16.96
N ARG A 219 -9.11 1.17 -17.47
CA ARG A 219 -8.89 0.06 -18.39
C ARG A 219 -8.75 -1.31 -17.71
N LEU A 220 -8.54 -1.33 -16.37
CA LEU A 220 -8.29 -2.54 -15.59
C LEU A 220 -9.31 -2.80 -14.47
N HIS A 221 -10.14 -1.82 -14.10
CA HIS A 221 -11.00 -1.86 -12.91
C HIS A 221 -11.84 -3.15 -12.78
N TYR A 222 -12.29 -3.72 -13.89
CA TYR A 222 -13.11 -4.95 -13.91
C TYR A 222 -12.25 -6.24 -13.80
N LEU A 223 -10.92 -6.12 -13.83
CA LEU A 223 -9.97 -7.24 -13.79
C LEU A 223 -9.23 -7.34 -12.46
N VAL A 224 -9.21 -6.27 -11.68
CA VAL A 224 -8.46 -6.16 -10.43
C VAL A 224 -9.39 -5.76 -9.28
N ASP A 225 -8.95 -5.96 -8.05
CA ASP A 225 -9.74 -5.72 -6.85
C ASP A 225 -9.49 -4.32 -6.25
N GLY A 226 -8.86 -3.43 -7.02
CA GLY A 226 -8.60 -2.04 -6.63
C GLY A 226 -7.28 -1.49 -7.16
N ASN A 227 -6.83 -0.39 -6.57
CA ASN A 227 -5.59 0.28 -6.97
C ASN A 227 -4.76 0.71 -5.76
N ALA A 228 -3.45 0.51 -5.86
CA ALA A 228 -2.46 1.01 -4.90
C ALA A 228 -1.47 1.93 -5.62
N TYR A 229 -1.58 3.23 -5.37
CA TYR A 229 -0.74 4.20 -6.06
C TYR A 229 0.61 4.35 -5.36
N TYR A 230 1.69 4.04 -6.07
CA TYR A 230 3.06 4.23 -5.58
C TYR A 230 3.65 5.52 -6.14
N TRP A 231 3.66 6.60 -5.34
CA TRP A 231 4.22 7.88 -5.75
C TRP A 231 4.93 8.61 -4.60
N SER A 232 6.25 8.43 -4.52
CA SER A 232 7.11 9.02 -3.50
C SER A 232 7.71 10.39 -3.88
N SER A 233 7.83 10.66 -5.19
CA SER A 233 8.56 11.82 -5.73
C SER A 233 7.68 13.06 -5.98
N VAL A 234 6.52 13.16 -5.34
CA VAL A 234 5.65 14.33 -5.40
C VAL A 234 6.02 15.32 -4.31
N ASN A 235 6.17 16.59 -4.68
CA ASN A 235 6.25 17.66 -3.70
C ASN A 235 4.86 18.31 -3.57
N PRO A 236 4.17 18.16 -2.41
CA PRO A 236 2.83 18.70 -2.23
C PRO A 236 2.80 20.25 -2.21
N GLU A 237 3.94 20.92 -2.02
CA GLU A 237 4.02 22.38 -2.09
C GLU A 237 4.00 22.90 -3.54
N THR A 238 4.65 22.18 -4.45
CA THR A 238 4.77 22.58 -5.86
C THR A 238 3.75 21.89 -6.78
N PHE A 239 3.00 20.94 -6.26
CA PHE A 239 1.91 20.27 -6.96
C PHE A 239 0.60 20.38 -6.16
N PRO A 240 -0.05 21.54 -6.18
CA PRO A 240 -1.24 21.81 -5.35
C PRO A 240 -2.44 20.90 -5.68
N GLY A 241 -2.51 20.34 -6.88
CA GLY A 241 -3.53 19.35 -7.27
C GLY A 241 -3.29 17.92 -6.77
N TYR A 242 -2.31 17.71 -5.87
CA TYR A 242 -2.02 16.37 -5.35
C TYR A 242 -3.17 15.75 -4.53
N PRO A 243 -3.79 16.48 -3.58
CA PRO A 243 -4.92 15.93 -2.84
C PRO A 243 -6.11 15.57 -3.74
N GLU A 244 -6.48 16.45 -4.67
CA GLU A 244 -7.58 16.24 -5.63
C GLU A 244 -7.33 15.01 -6.50
N LYS A 245 -6.09 14.80 -6.94
CA LYS A 245 -5.71 13.60 -7.69
C LYS A 245 -5.92 12.33 -6.87
N LEU A 246 -5.54 12.31 -5.60
CA LEU A 246 -5.77 11.14 -4.74
C LEU A 246 -7.26 10.90 -4.51
N GLU A 247 -8.04 11.96 -4.27
CA GLU A 247 -9.49 11.87 -4.13
C GLU A 247 -10.17 11.31 -5.40
N GLU A 248 -9.73 11.75 -6.59
CA GLU A 248 -10.23 11.22 -7.86
C GLU A 248 -9.92 9.74 -8.04
N MET A 249 -8.70 9.32 -7.68
CA MET A 249 -8.29 7.92 -7.75
C MET A 249 -9.05 7.05 -6.75
N GLY A 250 -9.23 7.53 -5.51
CA GLY A 250 -10.04 6.84 -4.49
C GLY A 250 -11.49 6.66 -4.93
N ARG A 251 -12.12 7.73 -5.42
CA ARG A 251 -13.48 7.65 -5.96
C ARG A 251 -13.59 6.67 -7.14
N ALA A 252 -12.59 6.65 -8.03
CA ALA A 252 -12.59 5.71 -9.15
C ALA A 252 -12.47 4.25 -8.69
N ALA A 253 -11.64 3.95 -7.69
CA ALA A 253 -11.53 2.61 -7.13
C ALA A 253 -12.84 2.17 -6.45
N HIS A 254 -13.43 3.03 -5.63
CA HIS A 254 -14.66 2.72 -4.88
C HIS A 254 -15.90 2.64 -5.76
N ALA A 255 -15.94 3.34 -6.90
CA ALA A 255 -17.07 3.27 -7.83
C ALA A 255 -17.36 1.85 -8.31
N ASP A 256 -16.35 1.00 -8.35
CA ASP A 256 -16.44 -0.41 -8.74
C ASP A 256 -16.33 -1.37 -7.54
N GLY A 257 -16.37 -0.84 -6.32
CA GLY A 257 -16.23 -1.63 -5.08
C GLY A 257 -14.80 -2.11 -4.80
N GLY A 258 -13.81 -1.56 -5.49
CA GLY A 258 -12.41 -1.92 -5.31
C GLY A 258 -11.74 -1.19 -4.14
N LEU A 259 -10.64 -1.75 -3.64
CA LEU A 259 -9.83 -1.16 -2.58
C LEU A 259 -8.96 -0.01 -3.11
N TRP A 260 -8.80 1.02 -2.28
CA TRP A 260 -7.89 2.13 -2.54
C TRP A 260 -6.80 2.22 -1.47
N ILE A 261 -5.53 2.03 -1.87
CA ILE A 261 -4.37 2.27 -1.02
C ILE A 261 -3.71 3.58 -1.45
N ALA A 262 -3.86 4.60 -0.61
CA ALA A 262 -3.30 5.91 -0.86
C ALA A 262 -1.83 6.00 -0.41
N PRO A 263 -0.94 6.66 -1.18
CA PRO A 263 0.47 6.81 -0.83
C PRO A 263 0.72 7.94 0.15
N ALA A 264 1.75 7.80 0.99
CA ALA A 264 2.39 8.91 1.68
C ALA A 264 3.90 8.65 1.81
N ALA A 265 4.72 9.69 1.66
CA ALA A 265 6.17 9.58 1.74
C ALA A 265 6.77 10.72 2.59
N PRO A 266 7.88 10.49 3.31
CA PRO A 266 8.51 11.52 4.12
C PRO A 266 9.27 12.56 3.30
N GLY A 267 9.69 12.20 2.11
CA GLY A 267 10.51 12.95 1.15
C GLY A 267 11.09 11.99 0.12
N PHE A 268 11.91 12.51 -0.78
CA PHE A 268 12.49 11.74 -1.88
C PHE A 268 13.79 12.37 -2.37
N ASP A 269 14.83 11.57 -2.60
CA ASP A 269 16.07 12.00 -3.25
C ASP A 269 16.70 10.86 -4.04
N ALA A 270 16.51 10.89 -5.36
CA ALA A 270 17.05 9.87 -6.25
C ALA A 270 18.33 10.30 -6.99
N ARG A 271 18.98 11.39 -6.59
CA ARG A 271 20.17 11.89 -7.31
C ARG A 271 21.32 10.88 -7.34
N LEU A 272 21.49 10.12 -6.28
CA LEU A 272 22.55 9.10 -6.20
C LEU A 272 22.25 7.82 -7.00
N VAL A 273 21.01 7.64 -7.46
CA VAL A 273 20.60 6.53 -8.33
C VAL A 273 20.28 6.99 -9.76
N GLY A 274 20.76 8.19 -10.14
CA GLY A 274 20.63 8.73 -11.50
C GLY A 274 19.35 9.51 -11.77
N GLY A 275 18.51 9.74 -10.77
CA GLY A 275 17.36 10.62 -10.86
C GLY A 275 17.75 12.10 -10.72
N THR A 276 16.77 12.99 -10.98
CA THR A 276 16.95 14.45 -10.87
C THR A 276 16.03 15.09 -9.85
N ARG A 277 15.04 14.35 -9.36
CA ARG A 277 14.03 14.88 -8.44
C ARG A 277 14.49 14.79 -7.01
N VAL A 278 14.19 15.86 -6.27
CA VAL A 278 14.32 15.94 -4.82
C VAL A 278 13.01 16.47 -4.25
N VAL A 279 12.55 15.87 -3.18
CA VAL A 279 11.47 16.36 -2.33
C VAL A 279 12.01 16.40 -0.92
N GLU A 280 12.22 17.61 -0.43
CA GLU A 280 12.75 17.84 0.91
C GLU A 280 11.77 17.30 1.97
N ARG A 281 12.31 16.77 3.03
CA ARG A 281 11.51 16.20 4.13
C ARG A 281 10.88 17.27 5.03
N ASN A 282 11.45 18.50 5.04
CA ASN A 282 10.98 19.67 5.81
C ASN A 282 10.64 19.31 7.26
N ASN A 283 11.56 18.62 7.94
CA ASN A 283 11.38 18.16 9.33
C ASN A 283 10.08 17.38 9.58
N GLY A 284 9.61 16.62 8.57
CA GLY A 284 8.39 15.83 8.65
C GLY A 284 7.14 16.53 8.10
N GLU A 285 7.20 17.82 7.76
CA GLU A 285 6.05 18.55 7.21
C GLU A 285 5.58 17.97 5.87
N THR A 286 6.52 17.56 5.01
CA THR A 286 6.20 16.88 3.76
C THR A 286 5.37 15.61 4.00
N MET A 287 5.75 14.81 4.99
CA MET A 287 5.02 13.60 5.34
C MET A 287 3.62 13.91 5.90
N ARG A 288 3.48 14.93 6.75
CA ARG A 288 2.18 15.35 7.28
C ARG A 288 1.21 15.73 6.17
N ARG A 289 1.66 16.57 5.23
CA ARG A 289 0.84 16.99 4.08
C ARG A 289 0.45 15.82 3.17
N GLN A 290 1.35 14.89 2.96
CA GLN A 290 1.05 13.69 2.17
C GLN A 290 0.08 12.76 2.91
N MET A 291 0.23 12.57 4.22
CA MET A 291 -0.73 11.81 5.04
C MET A 291 -2.12 12.46 5.05
N GLU A 292 -2.20 13.78 5.18
CA GLU A 292 -3.46 14.52 5.11
C GLU A 292 -4.14 14.33 3.76
N ALA A 293 -3.41 14.49 2.65
CA ALA A 293 -3.93 14.25 1.32
C ALA A 293 -4.40 12.79 1.11
N ALA A 294 -3.64 11.83 1.64
CA ALA A 294 -4.02 10.43 1.61
C ALA A 294 -5.34 10.18 2.37
N LEU A 295 -5.48 10.70 3.57
CA LEU A 295 -6.70 10.56 4.39
C LEU A 295 -7.93 11.20 3.72
N ARG A 296 -7.78 12.37 3.09
CA ARG A 296 -8.85 13.04 2.34
C ARG A 296 -9.39 12.18 1.19
N SER A 297 -8.59 11.31 0.63
CA SER A 297 -9.01 10.41 -0.46
C SER A 297 -9.86 9.22 0.00
N SER A 298 -10.24 9.17 1.28
CA SER A 298 -11.02 8.09 1.91
C SER A 298 -10.41 6.69 1.67
N PRO A 299 -9.14 6.45 1.99
CA PRO A 299 -8.48 5.20 1.63
C PRO A 299 -8.92 4.03 2.50
N ASP A 300 -8.87 2.80 1.95
CA ASP A 300 -9.03 1.56 2.72
C ASP A 300 -7.76 1.21 3.50
N ALA A 301 -6.60 1.68 3.04
CA ALA A 301 -5.34 1.71 3.78
C ALA A 301 -4.43 2.83 3.26
N ILE A 302 -3.47 3.25 4.08
CA ILE A 302 -2.39 4.15 3.66
C ILE A 302 -1.12 3.32 3.49
N GLY A 303 -0.45 3.49 2.34
CA GLY A 303 0.85 2.90 2.04
C GLY A 303 1.99 3.90 2.22
N LEU A 304 2.74 3.79 3.32
CA LEU A 304 3.93 4.60 3.56
C LEU A 304 5.06 4.17 2.64
N ILE A 305 5.58 5.07 1.86
CA ILE A 305 6.70 4.86 0.96
C ILE A 305 7.92 5.58 1.55
N SER A 306 8.81 4.87 2.21
CA SER A 306 8.91 3.45 2.45
C SER A 306 9.38 3.17 3.88
N TRP A 307 9.37 1.91 4.32
CA TRP A 307 10.10 1.56 5.53
C TRP A 307 11.60 1.79 5.35
N ASN A 308 12.23 1.18 4.32
CA ASN A 308 13.69 1.07 4.23
C ASN A 308 14.31 1.30 2.83
N GLU A 309 13.68 2.11 1.94
CA GLU A 309 14.32 2.43 0.64
C GLU A 309 15.28 3.62 0.79
N PHE A 310 16.50 3.30 1.22
CA PHE A 310 17.58 4.27 1.43
C PHE A 310 18.15 4.84 0.13
N SER A 311 18.02 4.12 -1.00
CA SER A 311 18.55 4.59 -2.29
C SER A 311 17.78 5.77 -2.84
N GLU A 312 16.48 5.86 -2.53
CA GLU A 312 15.60 6.95 -2.89
C GLU A 312 15.36 7.94 -1.74
N ASN A 313 16.01 7.73 -0.59
CA ASN A 313 15.83 8.53 0.62
C ASN A 313 14.35 8.69 1.03
N THR A 314 13.56 7.62 0.90
CA THR A 314 12.14 7.59 1.30
C THR A 314 11.92 6.84 2.61
N HIS A 315 12.98 6.33 3.22
CA HIS A 315 12.93 5.49 4.43
C HIS A 315 12.37 6.26 5.64
N ILE A 316 11.59 5.55 6.45
CA ILE A 316 11.16 5.96 7.80
C ILE A 316 11.86 5.14 8.89
N GLU A 317 12.54 4.05 8.50
CA GLU A 317 13.41 3.28 9.37
C GLU A 317 14.39 4.21 10.11
N PRO A 318 14.60 4.02 11.43
CA PRO A 318 15.60 4.77 12.17
C PRO A 318 16.97 4.78 11.50
N SER A 319 17.54 5.97 11.34
CA SER A 319 18.73 6.20 10.53
C SER A 319 19.77 7.06 11.24
N GLU A 320 20.97 7.12 10.70
CA GLU A 320 22.05 7.93 11.29
C GLU A 320 21.69 9.42 11.29
N LYS A 321 21.06 9.91 10.21
CA LYS A 321 20.67 11.31 10.04
C LYS A 321 19.40 11.67 10.83
N TYR A 322 18.35 10.85 10.73
CA TYR A 322 17.03 11.20 11.26
C TYR A 322 16.71 10.51 12.59
N ARG A 323 17.59 9.67 13.10
CA ARG A 323 17.38 8.91 14.34
C ARG A 323 16.03 8.19 14.33
N THR A 324 15.24 8.34 15.38
CA THR A 324 13.90 7.78 15.54
C THR A 324 12.78 8.71 15.08
N HIS A 325 13.13 9.92 14.62
CA HIS A 325 12.17 10.98 14.33
C HIS A 325 10.97 10.54 13.49
N TYR A 326 11.18 9.81 12.39
CA TYR A 326 10.07 9.40 11.51
C TYR A 326 9.20 8.30 12.10
N VAL A 327 9.73 7.43 12.94
CA VAL A 327 8.96 6.45 13.71
C VAL A 327 8.08 7.18 14.74
N GLU A 328 8.63 8.15 15.45
CA GLU A 328 7.92 8.98 16.43
C GLU A 328 6.85 9.87 15.77
N LEU A 329 7.20 10.48 14.63
CA LEU A 329 6.26 11.29 13.83
C LEU A 329 5.04 10.47 13.39
N VAL A 330 5.25 9.26 12.88
CA VAL A 330 4.17 8.36 12.47
C VAL A 330 3.33 7.94 13.66
N ALA A 331 3.94 7.59 14.79
CA ALA A 331 3.24 7.25 16.02
C ALA A 331 2.35 8.41 16.51
N GLY A 332 2.89 9.64 16.54
CA GLY A 332 2.14 10.83 16.94
C GLY A 332 0.96 11.11 16.01
N MET A 333 1.14 11.03 14.69
CA MET A 333 0.04 11.18 13.73
C MET A 333 -1.05 10.11 13.90
N ARG A 334 -0.67 8.89 14.28
CA ARG A 334 -1.63 7.80 14.53
C ARG A 334 -2.48 8.05 15.78
N LEU A 335 -1.91 8.69 16.80
CA LEU A 335 -2.59 9.06 18.04
C LEU A 335 -3.34 10.39 17.93
N GLY A 336 -3.26 11.09 16.80
CA GLY A 336 -3.82 12.43 16.64
C GLY A 336 -2.98 13.52 17.33
N GLU A 337 -1.77 13.21 17.77
CA GLU A 337 -0.79 14.13 18.29
C GLU A 337 0.03 14.73 17.14
N VAL A 338 0.38 16.00 17.24
CA VAL A 338 1.33 16.63 16.32
C VAL A 338 2.66 16.74 17.08
N PRO A 339 3.64 15.86 16.84
CA PRO A 339 4.93 15.96 17.49
C PRO A 339 5.58 17.31 17.20
N ASP A 340 6.30 17.86 18.17
CA ASP A 340 7.07 19.09 18.00
C ASP A 340 8.06 18.94 16.84
N ILE A 341 8.21 20.02 16.05
CA ILE A 341 9.18 20.05 14.95
C ILE A 341 10.57 20.07 15.53
N ILE A 342 11.27 18.94 15.46
CA ILE A 342 12.69 18.90 15.78
C ILE A 342 13.43 19.47 14.58
N ASN A 343 14.04 20.66 14.76
CA ASN A 343 14.93 21.23 13.77
C ASN A 343 16.22 20.39 13.74
N PHE A 344 16.35 19.51 12.76
CA PHE A 344 17.62 18.95 12.38
C PHE A 344 18.38 20.09 11.66
N GLU A 345 19.29 20.77 12.37
CA GLU A 345 20.25 21.64 11.70
C GLU A 345 20.88 20.82 10.57
N SER A 346 20.88 21.39 9.38
CA SER A 346 21.55 20.79 8.23
C SER A 346 23.02 20.58 8.61
N SER A 347 23.37 19.39 9.07
CA SER A 347 24.75 18.98 9.05
C SER A 347 25.19 19.13 7.60
N GLU A 348 26.10 20.03 7.34
CA GLU A 348 26.71 20.19 6.02
C GLU A 348 27.00 18.81 5.47
N PRO A 349 26.66 18.52 4.21
CA PRO A 349 26.99 17.24 3.62
C PRO A 349 28.50 17.06 3.78
N ALA A 350 28.89 15.99 4.47
CA ALA A 350 30.26 15.55 4.50
C ALA A 350 30.81 15.68 3.08
N GLU A 351 31.93 16.37 2.91
CA GLU A 351 32.53 16.75 1.63
C GLU A 351 32.28 15.72 0.56
N THR A 352 31.64 16.16 -0.49
CA THR A 352 31.31 15.39 -1.69
C THR A 352 32.58 14.72 -2.18
N GLN A 353 32.78 13.45 -1.82
CA GLN A 353 33.67 12.63 -2.61
C GLN A 353 33.12 12.69 -4.04
N SER A 354 33.86 13.29 -4.92
CA SER A 354 33.55 13.51 -6.33
C SER A 354 32.89 12.26 -6.90
N ALA A 355 31.69 12.44 -7.45
CA ALA A 355 30.94 11.36 -8.08
C ALA A 355 31.87 10.58 -9.03
N PRO A 356 31.93 9.24 -8.93
CA PRO A 356 32.77 8.46 -9.81
C PRO A 356 32.34 8.73 -11.26
N ASP A 357 33.32 9.00 -12.09
CA ASP A 357 33.17 9.25 -13.52
C ASP A 357 32.16 8.27 -14.13
N ARG A 358 31.06 8.81 -14.68
CA ARG A 358 29.94 8.03 -15.25
C ARG A 358 30.42 7.01 -16.29
N SER A 359 31.51 7.28 -16.98
CA SER A 359 32.14 6.36 -17.95
C SER A 359 32.71 5.10 -17.25
N ARG A 360 33.26 5.22 -16.04
CA ARG A 360 33.77 4.08 -15.26
C ARG A 360 32.64 3.26 -14.62
N ALA A 361 31.58 3.92 -14.15
CA ALA A 361 30.43 3.21 -13.59
C ALA A 361 29.67 2.39 -14.65
N LEU A 362 29.51 2.95 -15.87
CA LEU A 362 28.93 2.24 -16.99
C LEU A 362 29.84 1.07 -17.47
N ALA A 363 31.16 1.29 -17.52
CA ALA A 363 32.12 0.25 -17.91
C ALA A 363 32.16 -0.91 -16.91
N LEU A 364 32.04 -0.65 -15.59
CA LEU A 364 32.02 -1.70 -14.57
C LEU A 364 30.68 -2.47 -14.58
N ALA A 365 29.55 -1.79 -14.84
CA ALA A 365 28.25 -2.45 -15.01
C ALA A 365 28.24 -3.35 -16.26
N THR A 366 28.84 -2.89 -17.36
CA THR A 366 28.97 -3.67 -18.60
C THR A 366 29.93 -4.85 -18.41
N LEU A 367 31.02 -4.67 -17.68
CA LEU A 367 31.98 -5.73 -17.38
C LEU A 367 31.37 -6.83 -16.48
N ALA A 368 30.60 -6.44 -15.48
CA ALA A 368 29.89 -7.39 -14.61
C ALA A 368 28.83 -8.20 -15.40
N LEU A 369 28.14 -7.58 -16.35
CA LEU A 369 27.18 -8.24 -17.21
C LEU A 369 27.88 -9.21 -18.18
N LEU A 370 29.02 -8.83 -18.76
CA LEU A 370 29.82 -9.68 -19.63
C LEU A 370 30.40 -10.90 -18.89
N VAL A 371 30.80 -10.77 -17.63
CA VAL A 371 31.28 -11.88 -16.82
C VAL A 371 30.14 -12.89 -16.54
N VAL A 372 28.94 -12.41 -16.23
CA VAL A 372 27.78 -13.29 -16.00
C VAL A 372 27.36 -14.01 -17.28
N VAL A 373 27.38 -13.33 -18.43
CA VAL A 373 27.06 -13.92 -19.74
C VAL A 373 28.14 -14.93 -20.16
N SER A 374 29.43 -14.62 -19.90
CA SER A 374 30.55 -15.51 -20.23
C SER A 374 30.54 -16.79 -19.40
N LEU A 375 30.24 -16.70 -18.11
CA LEU A 375 30.11 -17.88 -17.23
C LEU A 375 28.90 -18.74 -17.60
N GLY A 376 27.78 -18.12 -18.02
CA GLY A 376 26.61 -18.83 -18.56
C GLY A 376 26.91 -19.58 -19.87
N ALA A 377 27.67 -18.97 -20.77
CA ALA A 377 28.07 -19.59 -22.05
C ALA A 377 29.07 -20.75 -21.85
N ILE A 378 29.97 -20.64 -20.87
CA ILE A 378 30.91 -21.73 -20.53
C ILE A 378 30.14 -22.91 -19.90
N ALA A 379 29.14 -22.66 -19.04
CA ALA A 379 28.30 -23.70 -18.45
C ALA A 379 27.42 -24.42 -19.48
N MET A 380 27.01 -23.75 -20.56
CA MET A 380 26.26 -24.39 -21.66
C MET A 380 27.17 -25.20 -22.59
N ARG A 381 28.40 -24.78 -22.82
CA ARG A 381 29.37 -25.53 -23.65
C ARG A 381 29.87 -26.80 -22.99
N SER A 382 29.95 -26.85 -21.66
CA SER A 382 30.40 -28.07 -20.95
C SER A 382 29.33 -29.18 -20.91
N ARG A 383 28.09 -28.91 -21.33
CA ARG A 383 26.99 -29.90 -21.41
C ARG A 383 26.81 -30.54 -22.80
N SER A 384 27.55 -30.10 -23.82
CA SER A 384 27.39 -30.59 -25.21
C SER A 384 28.51 -31.51 -25.71
N VAL A 385 29.39 -31.99 -24.84
CA VAL A 385 30.39 -32.99 -25.21
C VAL A 385 30.03 -34.31 -24.54
N SER A 386 29.17 -35.10 -25.19
CA SER A 386 29.04 -36.53 -24.92
C SER A 386 30.13 -37.24 -25.71
N PRO A 387 30.86 -38.22 -25.16
CA PRO A 387 31.82 -39.03 -25.92
C PRO A 387 31.06 -39.95 -26.87
N VAL A 388 31.43 -39.89 -28.13
CA VAL A 388 31.10 -40.92 -29.11
C VAL A 388 32.05 -42.10 -28.82
N GLU A 389 31.50 -43.19 -28.30
CA GLU A 389 32.16 -44.48 -28.35
C GLU A 389 32.05 -44.99 -29.79
N GLY A 390 33.20 -45.23 -30.43
CA GLY A 390 33.35 -45.97 -31.66
C GLY A 390 34.38 -47.09 -31.44
N GLU A 391 33.91 -48.31 -31.64
CA GLU A 391 34.59 -49.61 -31.82
C GLU A 391 35.89 -49.85 -31.12
#